data_ca318ce62bfd0f2511710a15808c4fa2
#
_entry.id   ca318ce62bfd0f2511710a15808c4fa2
#
_cell.length_a   1.000
_cell.length_b   1.000
_cell.length_c   1.000
_cell.angle_alpha   90.00
_cell.angle_beta   90.00
_cell.angle_gamma   90.00
#
_symmetry.space_group_name_H-M   'P 1'
#
loop_
_entity.id
_entity.type
_entity.pdbx_description
1 polymer ?
#
loop_
_entity_poly.entity_id
_entity_poly.type
_entity_poly.pdbx_seq_one_letter_code
_entity_poly.pdbx_strand_id
1 'polypeptide(L)'
;MHPLNPIILTVNLGSTSAKLAVFQGADLLAERAYPLPKKSFAELRAAVGKRIEAFLVECDIAVDSLDAVAARGGLMRPLPGGVYAVNENMLSDLMACRYGMHHSNLSAAAAWDVGQRARAPAFAVDPVTTDEMDEAAAVTGVPSIRRRSLFHCLSQKAAVRRAARERGKTYEDVNAVAAHLGGGVSVGAQRGGRPAASAPASRR
;
A
#
# COMPACT_ATOMS: atom_id res chain seq x y z
N MET A 1 -7.71 10.28 -23.81
CA MET A 1 -8.61 9.13 -23.53
C MET A 1 -7.85 8.21 -22.59
N HIS A 2 -8.39 7.87 -21.43
CA HIS A 2 -7.81 6.79 -20.61
C HIS A 2 -8.09 5.46 -21.31
N PRO A 3 -7.12 4.53 -21.38
CA PRO A 3 -7.35 3.23 -21.98
C PRO A 3 -8.46 2.51 -21.21
N LEU A 4 -9.38 1.86 -21.94
CA LEU A 4 -10.50 1.11 -21.37
C LEU A 4 -10.00 -0.08 -20.51
N ASN A 5 -8.75 -0.48 -20.68
CA ASN A 5 -8.14 -1.66 -20.04
C ASN A 5 -6.66 -1.38 -19.73
N PRO A 6 -6.36 -0.51 -18.73
CA PRO A 6 -5.00 -0.05 -18.45
C PRO A 6 -4.11 -1.18 -17.92
N ILE A 7 -2.83 -1.16 -18.32
CA ILE A 7 -1.79 -2.05 -17.78
C ILE A 7 -1.18 -1.39 -16.56
N ILE A 8 -1.35 -2.00 -15.40
CA ILE A 8 -0.93 -1.45 -14.11
C ILE A 8 0.05 -2.41 -13.43
N LEU A 9 1.25 -1.92 -13.16
CA LEU A 9 2.18 -2.61 -12.27
C LEU A 9 1.83 -2.28 -10.80
N THR A 10 1.76 -3.29 -9.95
CA THR A 10 1.61 -3.12 -8.51
C THR A 10 2.89 -3.47 -7.75
N VAL A 11 3.29 -2.62 -6.80
CA VAL A 11 4.49 -2.77 -5.97
C VAL A 11 4.10 -2.78 -4.50
N ASN A 12 4.18 -3.96 -3.87
CA ASN A 12 3.84 -4.14 -2.46
C ASN A 12 5.03 -4.71 -1.68
N LEU A 13 5.78 -3.82 -1.01
CA LEU A 13 6.88 -4.18 -0.13
C LEU A 13 6.37 -4.37 1.30
N GLY A 14 6.52 -5.58 1.79
CA GLY A 14 6.29 -5.92 3.20
C GLY A 14 7.58 -5.87 4.02
N SER A 15 7.56 -6.44 5.22
CA SER A 15 8.76 -6.54 6.06
C SER A 15 9.76 -7.58 5.56
N THR A 16 9.30 -8.63 4.88
CA THR A 16 10.09 -9.80 4.50
C THR A 16 10.09 -10.09 3.00
N SER A 17 9.17 -9.51 2.24
CA SER A 17 9.01 -9.80 0.82
C SER A 17 8.55 -8.59 0.02
N ALA A 18 8.92 -8.58 -1.26
CA ALA A 18 8.36 -7.74 -2.30
C ALA A 18 7.37 -8.58 -3.12
N LYS A 19 6.12 -8.15 -3.20
CA LYS A 19 5.11 -8.72 -4.09
C LYS A 19 4.90 -7.77 -5.25
N LEU A 20 5.07 -8.29 -6.45
CA LEU A 20 4.89 -7.59 -7.71
C LEU A 20 3.78 -8.27 -8.49
N ALA A 21 2.89 -7.50 -9.08
CA ALA A 21 1.90 -8.04 -10.01
C ALA A 21 1.62 -7.04 -11.13
N VAL A 22 1.23 -7.53 -12.29
CA VAL A 22 0.72 -6.72 -13.39
C VAL A 22 -0.70 -7.12 -13.68
N PHE A 23 -1.53 -6.12 -13.80
CA PHE A 23 -2.94 -6.25 -14.17
C PHE A 23 -3.19 -5.56 -15.51
N GLN A 24 -4.12 -6.10 -16.26
CA GLN A 24 -4.75 -5.41 -17.39
C GLN A 24 -6.23 -5.23 -17.08
N GLY A 25 -6.62 -4.00 -16.75
CA GLY A 25 -7.93 -3.75 -16.16
C GLY A 25 -8.12 -4.50 -14.85
N ALA A 26 -9.06 -5.47 -14.82
CA ALA A 26 -9.31 -6.33 -13.67
C ALA A 26 -8.55 -7.67 -13.71
N ASP A 27 -7.95 -8.01 -14.84
CA ASP A 27 -7.33 -9.30 -15.07
C ASP A 27 -5.87 -9.31 -14.58
N LEU A 28 -5.52 -10.31 -13.78
CA LEU A 28 -4.17 -10.54 -13.32
C LEU A 28 -3.36 -11.21 -14.43
N LEU A 29 -2.40 -10.48 -15.02
CA LEU A 29 -1.49 -11.03 -16.03
C LEU A 29 -0.35 -11.82 -15.44
N ALA A 30 0.25 -11.31 -14.36
CA ALA A 30 1.39 -11.95 -13.70
C ALA A 30 1.48 -11.53 -12.24
N GLU A 31 1.94 -12.43 -11.37
CA GLU A 31 2.26 -12.14 -9.97
C GLU A 31 3.49 -12.93 -9.53
N ARG A 32 4.37 -12.29 -8.76
CA ARG A 32 5.53 -12.92 -8.11
C ARG A 32 5.76 -12.33 -6.74
N ALA A 33 6.25 -13.17 -5.83
CA ALA A 33 6.72 -12.77 -4.52
C ALA A 33 8.21 -13.10 -4.39
N TYR A 34 9.00 -12.11 -3.98
CA TYR A 34 10.44 -12.24 -3.82
C TYR A 34 10.82 -11.94 -2.37
N PRO A 35 11.70 -12.73 -1.74
CA PRO A 35 12.23 -12.38 -0.43
C PRO A 35 13.02 -11.08 -0.51
N LEU A 36 12.87 -10.22 0.50
CA LEU A 36 13.70 -9.03 0.62
C LEU A 36 15.07 -9.40 1.20
N PRO A 37 16.18 -8.98 0.57
CA PRO A 37 17.50 -9.20 1.10
C PRO A 37 17.72 -8.36 2.37
N LYS A 38 18.53 -8.86 3.29
CA LYS A 38 18.99 -8.10 4.47
C LYS A 38 20.03 -7.07 4.02
N LYS A 39 19.58 -5.86 3.71
CA LYS A 39 20.41 -4.75 3.21
C LYS A 39 20.00 -3.46 3.91
N SER A 40 20.85 -2.45 3.82
CA SER A 40 20.50 -1.09 4.21
C SER A 40 19.33 -0.56 3.38
N PHE A 41 18.65 0.47 3.88
CA PHE A 41 17.48 1.05 3.23
C PHE A 41 17.80 1.57 1.82
N ALA A 42 18.97 2.20 1.62
CA ALA A 42 19.41 2.72 0.33
C ALA A 42 19.71 1.58 -0.67
N GLU A 43 20.45 0.56 -0.24
CA GLU A 43 20.76 -0.61 -1.07
C GLU A 43 19.52 -1.40 -1.45
N LEU A 44 18.53 -1.45 -0.54
CA LEU A 44 17.28 -2.14 -0.78
C LEU A 44 16.45 -1.46 -1.87
N ARG A 45 16.45 -0.12 -1.95
CA ARG A 45 15.80 0.62 -3.06
C ARG A 45 16.35 0.17 -4.42
N ALA A 46 17.69 0.15 -4.57
CA ALA A 46 18.31 -0.28 -5.81
C ALA A 46 18.03 -1.76 -6.12
N ALA A 47 18.06 -2.64 -5.11
CA ALA A 47 17.76 -4.06 -5.29
C ALA A 47 16.31 -4.29 -5.73
N VAL A 48 15.35 -3.54 -5.18
CA VAL A 48 13.94 -3.60 -5.57
C VAL A 48 13.75 -3.12 -7.01
N GLY A 49 14.39 -2.02 -7.41
CA GLY A 49 14.36 -1.53 -8.79
C GLY A 49 14.78 -2.61 -9.78
N LYS A 50 15.96 -3.22 -9.56
CA LYS A 50 16.47 -4.33 -10.41
C LYS A 50 15.51 -5.52 -10.44
N ARG A 51 14.86 -5.83 -9.32
CA ARG A 51 13.90 -6.93 -9.24
C ARG A 51 12.63 -6.65 -10.04
N ILE A 52 12.14 -5.40 -10.03
CA ILE A 52 11.00 -5.00 -10.86
C ILE A 52 11.35 -5.12 -12.35
N GLU A 53 12.54 -4.69 -12.75
CA GLU A 53 13.02 -4.83 -14.13
C GLU A 53 13.03 -6.29 -14.57
N ALA A 54 13.66 -7.16 -13.76
CA ALA A 54 13.71 -8.58 -14.05
C ALA A 54 12.30 -9.20 -14.13
N PHE A 55 11.39 -8.83 -13.23
CA PHE A 55 10.01 -9.30 -13.25
C PHE A 55 9.27 -8.90 -14.53
N LEU A 56 9.39 -7.66 -14.98
CA LEU A 56 8.76 -7.20 -16.22
C LEU A 56 9.31 -7.95 -17.44
N VAL A 57 10.62 -8.19 -17.50
CA VAL A 57 11.26 -8.99 -18.56
C VAL A 57 10.78 -10.45 -18.52
N GLU A 58 10.74 -11.07 -17.33
CA GLU A 58 10.25 -12.45 -17.15
C GLU A 58 8.79 -12.62 -17.61
N CYS A 59 8.01 -11.55 -17.57
CA CYS A 59 6.60 -11.56 -17.97
C CYS A 59 6.35 -11.05 -19.40
N ASP A 60 7.42 -10.72 -20.15
CA ASP A 60 7.36 -10.14 -21.49
C ASP A 60 6.51 -8.84 -21.54
N ILE A 61 6.68 -7.99 -20.52
CA ILE A 61 5.98 -6.72 -20.40
C ILE A 61 6.99 -5.57 -20.57
N ALA A 62 6.82 -4.79 -21.60
CA ALA A 62 7.62 -3.61 -21.83
C ALA A 62 7.29 -2.53 -20.80
N VAL A 63 8.32 -1.85 -20.24
CA VAL A 63 8.11 -0.83 -19.21
C VAL A 63 7.28 0.36 -19.72
N ASP A 64 7.43 0.71 -20.98
CA ASP A 64 6.70 1.79 -21.66
C ASP A 64 5.24 1.44 -22.03
N SER A 65 4.85 0.16 -21.88
CA SER A 65 3.46 -0.27 -22.01
C SER A 65 2.64 -0.06 -20.72
N LEU A 66 3.28 0.33 -19.61
CA LEU A 66 2.58 0.56 -18.36
C LEU A 66 1.82 1.89 -18.39
N ASP A 67 0.53 1.86 -18.12
CA ASP A 67 -0.31 3.06 -17.99
C ASP A 67 -0.24 3.69 -16.60
N ALA A 68 0.08 2.91 -15.57
CA ALA A 68 0.27 3.39 -14.20
C ALA A 68 1.09 2.41 -13.36
N VAL A 69 1.66 2.93 -12.27
CA VAL A 69 2.30 2.11 -11.23
C VAL A 69 1.61 2.37 -9.89
N ALA A 70 1.06 1.35 -9.26
CA ALA A 70 0.40 1.45 -7.97
C ALA A 70 1.26 0.83 -6.87
N ALA A 71 1.49 1.58 -5.80
CA ALA A 71 2.27 1.12 -4.67
C ALA A 71 1.45 1.04 -3.39
N ARG A 72 1.77 0.09 -2.52
CA ARG A 72 1.42 0.22 -1.11
C ARG A 72 2.15 1.44 -0.55
N GLY A 73 1.42 2.42 -0.02
CA GLY A 73 2.03 3.58 0.63
C GLY A 73 2.83 3.19 1.88
N GLY A 74 3.90 3.94 2.15
CA GLY A 74 4.73 3.80 3.33
C GLY A 74 4.16 4.52 4.56
N LEU A 75 5.03 4.83 5.52
CA LEU A 75 4.71 5.67 6.66
C LEU A 75 4.73 7.14 6.21
N MET A 76 3.55 7.68 5.98
CA MET A 76 3.31 9.06 5.57
C MET A 76 2.64 9.84 6.69
N ARG A 77 2.45 11.15 6.51
CA ARG A 77 1.57 11.90 7.41
C ARG A 77 0.18 11.24 7.46
N PRO A 78 -0.56 11.35 8.56
CA PRO A 78 -1.94 10.88 8.62
C PRO A 78 -2.77 11.50 7.50
N LEU A 79 -3.48 10.66 6.75
CA LEU A 79 -4.30 11.03 5.60
C LEU A 79 -5.56 10.16 5.60
N PRO A 80 -6.68 10.61 5.04
CA PRO A 80 -7.81 9.73 4.73
C PRO A 80 -7.39 8.57 3.83
N GLY A 81 -8.19 7.51 3.76
CA GLY A 81 -8.01 6.44 2.80
C GLY A 81 -8.21 6.94 1.36
N GLY A 82 -7.42 6.43 0.42
CA GLY A 82 -7.51 6.87 -0.96
C GLY A 82 -6.32 6.51 -1.81
N VAL A 83 -6.33 7.07 -3.03
CA VAL A 83 -5.27 6.94 -4.03
C VAL A 83 -4.59 8.30 -4.17
N TYR A 84 -3.30 8.36 -3.92
CA TYR A 84 -2.51 9.59 -3.91
C TYR A 84 -1.42 9.51 -4.98
N ALA A 85 -1.35 10.50 -5.85
CA ALA A 85 -0.23 10.63 -6.78
C ALA A 85 1.07 10.79 -5.99
N VAL A 86 2.05 9.97 -6.32
CA VAL A 86 3.40 10.10 -5.76
C VAL A 86 4.03 11.36 -6.35
N ASN A 87 4.67 12.16 -5.51
CA ASN A 87 5.36 13.38 -5.89
C ASN A 87 6.65 13.55 -5.07
N GLU A 88 7.46 14.54 -5.42
CA GLU A 88 8.76 14.79 -4.79
C GLU A 88 8.66 15.04 -3.28
N ASN A 89 7.62 15.75 -2.81
CA ASN A 89 7.41 16.00 -1.39
C ASN A 89 7.14 14.70 -0.63
N MET A 90 6.28 13.82 -1.19
CA MET A 90 6.01 12.51 -0.62
C MET A 90 7.28 11.66 -0.58
N LEU A 91 8.07 11.65 -1.66
CA LEU A 91 9.33 10.92 -1.71
C LEU A 91 10.34 11.44 -0.70
N SER A 92 10.48 12.75 -0.57
CA SER A 92 11.35 13.39 0.42
C SER A 92 10.99 12.94 1.84
N ASP A 93 9.71 12.98 2.21
CA ASP A 93 9.22 12.55 3.53
C ASP A 93 9.48 11.06 3.79
N LEU A 94 9.22 10.20 2.79
CA LEU A 94 9.41 8.76 2.89
C LEU A 94 10.89 8.37 2.99
N MET A 95 11.75 9.01 2.20
CA MET A 95 13.19 8.72 2.20
C MET A 95 13.89 9.26 3.45
N ALA A 96 13.47 10.41 3.94
CA ALA A 96 13.90 10.95 5.24
C ALA A 96 13.30 10.21 6.44
N CYS A 97 12.41 9.22 6.21
CA CYS A 97 11.68 8.51 7.27
C CYS A 97 10.99 9.44 8.27
N ARG A 98 10.46 10.59 7.80
CA ARG A 98 9.88 11.64 8.66
C ARG A 98 8.80 11.13 9.61
N TYR A 99 8.00 10.15 9.17
CA TYR A 99 6.91 9.55 9.94
C TYR A 99 7.23 8.14 10.45
N GLY A 100 8.47 7.71 10.26
CA GLY A 100 9.01 6.44 10.70
C GLY A 100 9.66 5.64 9.57
N MET A 101 10.52 4.72 9.95
CA MET A 101 11.25 3.85 9.02
C MET A 101 10.54 2.50 8.87
N HIS A 102 10.17 2.17 7.64
CA HIS A 102 9.63 0.85 7.29
C HIS A 102 9.94 0.53 5.82
N HIS A 103 10.13 -0.74 5.48
CA HIS A 103 10.44 -1.14 4.10
C HIS A 103 9.35 -0.70 3.11
N SER A 104 8.08 -0.59 3.54
CA SER A 104 7.00 -0.08 2.68
C SER A 104 7.21 1.34 2.18
N ASN A 105 8.06 2.16 2.84
CA ASN A 105 8.40 3.50 2.33
C ASN A 105 9.04 3.41 0.94
N LEU A 106 9.76 2.33 0.67
CA LEU A 106 10.40 2.08 -0.62
C LEU A 106 9.41 1.68 -1.72
N SER A 107 8.18 1.27 -1.38
CA SER A 107 7.18 0.90 -2.40
C SER A 107 6.83 2.10 -3.29
N ALA A 108 6.54 3.25 -2.69
CA ALA A 108 6.22 4.47 -3.43
C ALA A 108 7.44 5.00 -4.21
N ALA A 109 8.65 4.90 -3.62
CA ALA A 109 9.87 5.30 -4.32
C ALA A 109 10.15 4.42 -5.54
N ALA A 110 10.00 3.09 -5.41
CA ALA A 110 10.15 2.17 -6.52
C ALA A 110 9.08 2.39 -7.60
N ALA A 111 7.83 2.65 -7.20
CA ALA A 111 6.77 2.98 -8.14
C ALA A 111 7.06 4.28 -8.89
N TRP A 112 7.58 5.30 -8.21
CA TRP A 112 8.01 6.54 -8.85
C TRP A 112 9.12 6.30 -9.87
N ASP A 113 10.18 5.58 -9.48
CA ASP A 113 11.33 5.31 -10.36
C ASP A 113 10.90 4.57 -11.65
N VAL A 114 9.99 3.60 -11.52
CA VAL A 114 9.41 2.90 -12.69
C VAL A 114 8.49 3.82 -13.48
N GLY A 115 7.64 4.58 -12.81
CA GLY A 115 6.71 5.52 -13.44
C GLY A 115 7.44 6.57 -14.29
N GLN A 116 8.57 7.10 -13.81
CA GLN A 116 9.39 8.04 -14.58
C GLN A 116 9.92 7.40 -15.87
N ARG A 117 10.35 6.15 -15.83
CA ARG A 117 10.84 5.40 -16.99
C ARG A 117 9.72 5.01 -17.95
N ALA A 118 8.58 4.62 -17.42
CA ALA A 118 7.38 4.30 -18.18
C ALA A 118 6.67 5.54 -18.75
N ARG A 119 7.04 6.74 -18.29
CA ARG A 119 6.28 7.98 -18.54
C ARG A 119 4.82 7.87 -18.07
N ALA A 120 4.60 7.10 -17.01
CA ALA A 120 3.31 6.79 -16.44
C ALA A 120 3.20 7.31 -14.99
N PRO A 121 2.01 7.70 -14.52
CA PRO A 121 1.83 8.16 -13.15
C PRO A 121 2.07 7.03 -12.15
N ALA A 122 2.65 7.39 -11.00
CA ALA A 122 2.81 6.51 -9.85
C ALA A 122 1.84 6.91 -8.72
N PHE A 123 1.24 5.94 -8.06
CA PHE A 123 0.26 6.15 -7.00
C PHE A 123 0.61 5.37 -5.73
N ALA A 124 0.34 5.99 -4.58
CA ALA A 124 0.32 5.33 -3.28
C ALA A 124 -1.14 5.10 -2.86
N VAL A 125 -1.48 3.87 -2.49
CA VAL A 125 -2.87 3.46 -2.20
C VAL A 125 -3.02 3.05 -0.75
N ASP A 126 -4.02 3.61 -0.07
CA ASP A 126 -4.41 3.30 1.31
C ASP A 126 -3.19 3.04 2.23
N PRO A 127 -2.37 4.06 2.53
CA PRO A 127 -1.13 3.88 3.28
C PRO A 127 -1.39 3.33 4.68
N VAL A 128 -0.37 2.74 5.31
CA VAL A 128 -0.48 2.17 6.66
C VAL A 128 -0.79 3.21 7.75
N THR A 129 -0.61 4.48 7.42
CA THR A 129 -0.92 5.65 8.25
C THR A 129 -2.27 6.29 7.90
N THR A 130 -3.12 5.60 7.14
CA THR A 130 -4.50 6.05 6.92
C THR A 130 -5.20 6.29 8.25
N ASP A 131 -5.74 7.49 8.44
CA ASP A 131 -6.38 7.90 9.68
C ASP A 131 -7.78 8.46 9.42
N GLU A 132 -8.76 7.61 9.63
CA GLU A 132 -10.19 7.89 9.56
C GLU A 132 -10.89 7.42 10.85
N MET A 133 -10.11 7.28 11.94
CA MET A 133 -10.64 6.81 13.22
C MET A 133 -11.65 7.79 13.81
N ASP A 134 -12.66 7.25 14.46
CA ASP A 134 -13.55 8.02 15.32
C ASP A 134 -12.75 8.59 16.50
N GLU A 135 -13.14 9.76 16.98
CA GLU A 135 -12.49 10.41 18.14
C GLU A 135 -12.42 9.48 19.36
N ALA A 136 -13.47 8.72 19.63
CA ALA A 136 -13.47 7.74 20.70
C ALA A 136 -12.44 6.63 20.54
N ALA A 137 -12.13 6.23 19.30
CA ALA A 137 -11.13 5.21 19.02
C ALA A 137 -9.69 5.73 19.24
N ALA A 138 -9.49 7.03 19.20
CA ALA A 138 -8.20 7.67 19.47
C ALA A 138 -7.88 7.80 20.97
N VAL A 139 -8.88 7.63 21.85
CA VAL A 139 -8.69 7.71 23.31
C VAL A 139 -7.89 6.50 23.79
N THR A 140 -6.96 6.76 24.72
CA THR A 140 -6.19 5.72 25.42
C THR A 140 -6.47 5.81 26.93
N GLY A 141 -5.97 4.85 27.71
CA GLY A 141 -6.02 4.92 29.19
C GLY A 141 -5.14 6.03 29.80
N VAL A 142 -4.34 6.73 28.99
CA VAL A 142 -3.45 7.82 29.43
C VAL A 142 -3.88 9.11 28.73
N PRO A 143 -4.39 10.13 29.47
CA PRO A 143 -4.97 11.34 28.85
C PRO A 143 -4.03 12.12 27.92
N SER A 144 -2.72 12.10 28.20
CA SER A 144 -1.70 12.79 27.38
C SER A 144 -1.29 12.02 26.12
N ILE A 145 -1.79 10.78 25.91
CA ILE A 145 -1.43 9.92 24.78
C ILE A 145 -2.66 9.64 23.94
N ARG A 146 -2.64 10.06 22.69
CA ARG A 146 -3.65 9.68 21.71
C ARG A 146 -3.16 8.47 20.90
N ARG A 147 -4.07 7.57 20.58
CA ARG A 147 -3.79 6.46 19.67
C ARG A 147 -3.54 7.00 18.27
N ARG A 148 -2.48 6.54 17.64
CA ARG A 148 -2.19 6.81 16.24
C ARG A 148 -2.76 5.70 15.37
N SER A 149 -3.34 6.06 14.25
CA SER A 149 -3.76 5.09 13.24
C SER A 149 -2.53 4.51 12.56
N LEU A 150 -2.27 3.24 12.79
CA LEU A 150 -1.17 2.49 12.19
C LEU A 150 -1.57 1.03 12.03
N PHE A 151 -1.99 0.65 10.82
CA PHE A 151 -2.54 -0.69 10.57
C PHE A 151 -2.42 -1.07 9.08
N HIS A 152 -2.76 -2.30 8.74
CA HIS A 152 -2.72 -2.79 7.36
C HIS A 152 -3.97 -2.35 6.58
N CYS A 153 -4.15 -1.03 6.39
CA CYS A 153 -5.33 -0.41 5.81
C CYS A 153 -5.70 -1.04 4.47
N LEU A 154 -4.78 -1.03 3.51
CA LEU A 154 -5.01 -1.54 2.16
C LEU A 154 -5.56 -2.97 2.15
N SER A 155 -4.95 -3.89 2.89
CA SER A 155 -5.39 -5.29 2.91
C SER A 155 -6.72 -5.48 3.65
N GLN A 156 -6.96 -4.73 4.72
CA GLN A 156 -8.23 -4.80 5.46
C GLN A 156 -9.39 -4.23 4.61
N LYS A 157 -9.21 -3.07 3.98
CA LYS A 157 -10.22 -2.49 3.08
C LYS A 157 -10.48 -3.40 1.89
N ALA A 158 -9.45 -4.01 1.30
CA ALA A 158 -9.60 -4.95 0.19
C ALA A 158 -10.42 -6.19 0.60
N ALA A 159 -10.14 -6.76 1.78
CA ALA A 159 -10.88 -7.91 2.29
C ALA A 159 -12.36 -7.58 2.56
N VAL A 160 -12.65 -6.42 3.16
CA VAL A 160 -14.03 -6.01 3.44
C VAL A 160 -14.78 -5.67 2.15
N ARG A 161 -14.15 -4.98 1.18
CA ARG A 161 -14.75 -4.71 -0.13
C ARG A 161 -15.09 -6.02 -0.88
N ARG A 162 -14.19 -7.00 -0.81
CA ARG A 162 -14.45 -8.31 -1.40
C ARG A 162 -15.63 -9.00 -0.73
N ALA A 163 -15.64 -9.08 0.61
CA ALA A 163 -16.71 -9.70 1.37
C ALA A 163 -18.08 -9.00 1.18
N ALA A 164 -18.09 -7.68 0.99
CA ALA A 164 -19.30 -6.92 0.67
C ALA A 164 -19.83 -7.31 -0.71
N ARG A 165 -18.97 -7.32 -1.74
CA ARG A 165 -19.36 -7.73 -3.12
C ARG A 165 -19.89 -9.15 -3.18
N GLU A 166 -19.29 -10.09 -2.46
CA GLU A 166 -19.77 -11.48 -2.36
C GLU A 166 -21.17 -11.59 -1.74
N ARG A 167 -21.63 -10.53 -1.04
CA ARG A 167 -22.96 -10.40 -0.46
C ARG A 167 -23.90 -9.45 -1.22
N GLY A 168 -23.51 -9.02 -2.42
CA GLY A 168 -24.29 -8.06 -3.22
C GLY A 168 -24.38 -6.67 -2.60
N LYS A 169 -23.40 -6.27 -1.77
CA LYS A 169 -23.36 -4.98 -1.06
C LYS A 169 -22.17 -4.15 -1.50
N THR A 170 -22.23 -2.84 -1.26
CA THR A 170 -21.08 -1.95 -1.38
C THR A 170 -20.25 -1.95 -0.09
N TYR A 171 -19.07 -1.37 -0.12
CA TYR A 171 -18.23 -1.24 1.06
C TYR A 171 -18.84 -0.32 2.12
N GLU A 172 -19.59 0.68 1.66
CA GLU A 172 -20.30 1.67 2.47
C GLU A 172 -21.48 1.06 3.25
N ASP A 173 -22.06 -0.02 2.72
CA ASP A 173 -23.25 -0.67 3.28
C ASP A 173 -22.94 -1.71 4.38
N VAL A 174 -21.65 -1.94 4.65
CA VAL A 174 -21.25 -2.99 5.59
C VAL A 174 -20.51 -2.44 6.80
N ASN A 175 -20.79 -3.06 7.96
CA ASN A 175 -19.96 -2.96 9.15
C ASN A 175 -19.19 -4.28 9.32
N ALA A 176 -17.88 -4.20 9.47
CA ALA A 176 -17.04 -5.37 9.53
C ALA A 176 -15.85 -5.18 10.47
N VAL A 177 -15.37 -6.27 11.04
CA VAL A 177 -14.07 -6.33 11.70
C VAL A 177 -13.14 -7.14 10.80
N ALA A 178 -12.04 -6.54 10.41
CA ALA A 178 -11.03 -7.16 9.58
C ALA A 178 -9.73 -7.35 10.36
N ALA A 179 -9.16 -8.53 10.29
CA ALA A 179 -7.86 -8.86 10.86
C ALA A 179 -6.85 -9.18 9.76
N HIS A 180 -5.71 -8.51 9.82
CA HIS A 180 -4.52 -8.90 9.06
C HIS A 180 -3.61 -9.70 9.98
N LEU A 181 -3.38 -10.97 9.63
CA LEU A 181 -2.57 -11.93 10.39
C LEU A 181 -1.36 -12.33 9.53
N GLY A 182 -0.20 -11.77 9.83
CA GLY A 182 1.03 -12.01 9.08
C GLY A 182 2.27 -11.69 9.93
N GLY A 183 3.36 -11.26 9.32
CA GLY A 183 4.56 -10.79 10.02
C GLY A 183 4.31 -9.58 10.93
N GLY A 184 3.26 -8.81 10.68
CA GLY A 184 2.61 -7.89 11.59
C GLY A 184 1.15 -8.28 11.77
N VAL A 185 0.56 -7.94 12.91
CA VAL A 185 -0.86 -8.18 13.21
C VAL A 185 -1.56 -6.85 13.43
N SER A 186 -2.72 -6.67 12.80
CA SER A 186 -3.59 -5.54 13.09
C SER A 186 -5.05 -5.92 12.89
N VAL A 187 -5.92 -5.36 13.73
CA VAL A 187 -7.36 -5.54 13.66
C VAL A 187 -8.00 -4.16 13.51
N GLY A 188 -8.95 -4.01 12.61
CA GLY A 188 -9.66 -2.76 12.37
C GLY A 188 -11.17 -2.97 12.25
N ALA A 189 -11.95 -2.08 12.85
CA ALA A 189 -13.36 -1.98 12.62
C ALA A 189 -13.61 -1.04 11.43
N GLN A 190 -14.37 -1.54 10.45
CA GLN A 190 -14.78 -0.81 9.25
C GLN A 190 -16.27 -0.47 9.39
N ARG A 191 -16.63 0.78 9.13
CA ARG A 191 -18.01 1.26 9.21
C ARG A 191 -18.27 2.33 8.17
N GLY A 192 -19.34 2.15 7.37
CA GLY A 192 -19.73 3.16 6.38
C GLY A 192 -18.63 3.52 5.39
N GLY A 193 -17.89 2.53 4.87
CA GLY A 193 -16.85 2.75 3.88
C GLY A 193 -15.49 3.25 4.42
N ARG A 194 -15.28 3.27 5.75
CA ARG A 194 -14.04 3.76 6.35
C ARG A 194 -13.59 2.95 7.57
N PRO A 195 -12.29 2.92 7.89
CA PRO A 195 -11.78 2.34 9.11
C PRO A 195 -12.07 3.25 10.32
N ALA A 196 -13.12 2.94 11.07
CA ALA A 196 -13.57 3.70 12.22
C ALA A 196 -12.71 3.50 13.48
N ALA A 197 -12.04 2.35 13.59
CA ALA A 197 -11.09 2.05 14.66
C ALA A 197 -10.02 1.06 14.18
N SER A 198 -8.83 1.15 14.75
CA SER A 198 -7.75 0.20 14.48
C SER A 198 -6.93 -0.08 15.75
N ALA A 199 -6.51 -1.33 15.90
CA ALA A 199 -5.47 -1.68 16.86
C ALA A 199 -4.10 -1.62 16.16
N PRO A 200 -3.05 -1.08 16.82
CA PRO A 200 -1.73 -1.00 16.22
C PRO A 200 -1.18 -2.40 15.92
N ALA A 201 -0.36 -2.48 14.87
CA ALA A 201 0.40 -3.68 14.60
C ALA A 201 1.34 -3.97 15.78
N SER A 202 1.23 -5.14 16.38
CA SER A 202 2.21 -5.56 17.39
C SER A 202 3.55 -5.80 16.69
N ARG A 203 4.60 -5.11 17.14
CA ARG A 203 5.97 -5.51 16.82
C ARG A 203 6.34 -6.62 17.80
N ARG A 204 6.67 -7.80 17.31
CA ARG A 204 7.46 -8.78 18.05
C ARG A 204 8.94 -8.50 17.81
#